data_cfbd8e0546fea124295c8b84e3fb77ee
#
_entry.id   cfbd8e0546fea124295c8b84e3fb77ee
#
_cell.length_a   1.000
_cell.length_b   1.000
_cell.length_c   1.000
_cell.angle_alpha   90.00
_cell.angle_beta   90.00
_cell.angle_gamma   90.00
#
_symmetry.space_group_name_H-M   'P 1'
#
loop_
_entity.id
_entity.type
_entity.pdbx_description
1 polymer ?
#
loop_
_entity_poly.entity_id
_entity_poly.type
_entity_poly.pdbx_seq_one_letter_code
_entity_poly.pdbx_strand_id
1 'polypeptide(L)'
;IQAVTVRRTKEKRLDEFQNKLASLTFLDPACGSGNFLTETYLSLRRLENEVIRERVGGQITLGEVHNPIKVSIQQFYGIEINDFAVTVAKTALWIAESQMLEETKNIVYGFNDDFLPLKTYVNITEGNALRIDWNEVVPVERLSYIMGNPPFVGYSYQSESQKKDIENVYVDENGKVQGYDVYFAKR
;
A
#
# COMPACT_ATOMS: atom_id res chain seq x y z
N ILE A 1 18.20 -20.49 31.70
CA ILE A 1 19.01 -19.59 30.88
C ILE A 1 18.71 -19.86 29.40
N GLN A 2 18.77 -21.10 28.90
CA GLN A 2 18.57 -21.42 27.48
C GLN A 2 17.17 -21.04 26.95
N ALA A 3 16.09 -21.29 27.69
CA ALA A 3 14.72 -20.93 27.32
C ALA A 3 14.52 -19.41 27.22
N VAL A 4 15.15 -18.62 28.08
CA VAL A 4 15.10 -17.13 28.05
C VAL A 4 15.81 -16.60 26.81
N THR A 5 16.94 -17.18 26.42
CA THR A 5 17.69 -16.77 25.22
C THR A 5 16.89 -17.06 23.96
N VAL A 6 16.26 -18.23 23.86
CA VAL A 6 15.40 -18.59 22.71
C VAL A 6 14.21 -17.63 22.58
N ARG A 7 13.55 -17.28 23.70
CA ARG A 7 12.45 -16.33 23.72
C ARG A 7 12.89 -14.94 23.23
N ARG A 8 13.99 -14.41 23.75
CA ARG A 8 14.52 -13.10 23.31
C ARG A 8 14.85 -13.06 21.82
N THR A 9 15.42 -14.15 21.31
CA THR A 9 15.73 -14.27 19.87
C THR A 9 14.45 -14.28 19.03
N LYS A 10 13.40 -14.99 19.47
CA LYS A 10 12.09 -15.00 18.82
C LYS A 10 11.46 -13.60 18.80
N GLU A 11 11.41 -12.93 19.96
CA GLU A 11 10.85 -11.57 20.08
C GLU A 11 11.57 -10.58 19.15
N LYS A 12 12.90 -10.63 19.10
CA LYS A 12 13.69 -9.79 18.19
C LYS A 12 13.33 -10.04 16.71
N ARG A 13 13.21 -11.30 16.29
CA ARG A 13 12.83 -11.65 14.92
C ARG A 13 11.42 -11.19 14.58
N LEU A 14 10.47 -11.30 15.48
CA LEU A 14 9.12 -10.82 15.30
C LEU A 14 9.08 -9.29 15.15
N ASP A 15 9.89 -8.58 15.95
CA ASP A 15 10.01 -7.12 15.85
C ASP A 15 10.64 -6.67 14.53
N GLU A 16 11.74 -7.32 14.13
CA GLU A 16 12.38 -7.07 12.84
C GLU A 16 11.43 -7.32 11.66
N PHE A 17 10.64 -8.40 11.71
CA PHE A 17 9.66 -8.71 10.69
C PHE A 17 8.53 -7.68 10.64
N GLN A 18 7.96 -7.30 11.79
CA GLN A 18 6.92 -6.27 11.86
C GLN A 18 7.44 -4.91 11.37
N ASN A 19 8.66 -4.52 11.75
CA ASN A 19 9.28 -3.29 11.25
C ASN A 19 9.51 -3.33 9.74
N LYS A 20 9.87 -4.49 9.19
CA LYS A 20 9.96 -4.67 7.74
C LYS A 20 8.61 -4.47 7.06
N LEU A 21 7.52 -5.07 7.57
CA LEU A 21 6.18 -4.85 7.02
C LEU A 21 5.81 -3.36 7.03
N ALA A 22 6.08 -2.67 8.14
CA ALA A 22 5.79 -1.25 8.30
C ALA A 22 6.66 -0.32 7.44
N SER A 23 7.81 -0.79 6.95
CA SER A 23 8.70 0.00 6.10
C SER A 23 8.39 -0.09 4.60
N LEU A 24 7.55 -1.05 4.19
CA LEU A 24 7.20 -1.23 2.78
C LEU A 24 6.28 -0.12 2.29
N THR A 25 6.50 0.30 1.05
CA THR A 25 5.68 1.33 0.38
C THR A 25 5.27 0.83 -1.00
N PHE A 26 4.00 1.02 -1.33
CA PHE A 26 3.37 0.49 -2.53
C PHE A 26 2.77 1.62 -3.36
N LEU A 27 2.94 1.55 -4.69
CA LEU A 27 2.31 2.45 -5.64
C LEU A 27 1.52 1.64 -6.67
N ASP A 28 0.25 1.99 -6.86
CA ASP A 28 -0.55 1.56 -8.01
C ASP A 28 -0.83 2.77 -8.91
N PRO A 29 -0.19 2.88 -10.10
CA PRO A 29 -0.31 4.04 -10.96
C PRO A 29 -1.62 4.08 -11.77
N ALA A 30 -2.48 3.08 -11.62
CA ALA A 30 -3.81 3.02 -12.25
C ALA A 30 -4.79 2.30 -11.30
N CYS A 31 -4.92 2.83 -10.08
CA CYS A 31 -5.47 2.08 -8.97
C CYS A 31 -6.99 1.84 -9.05
N GLY A 32 -7.72 2.53 -9.93
CA GLY A 32 -9.16 2.38 -10.04
C GLY A 32 -9.86 2.60 -8.70
N SER A 33 -10.68 1.65 -8.30
CA SER A 33 -11.33 1.61 -6.98
C SER A 33 -10.41 1.17 -5.82
N GLY A 34 -9.11 1.01 -6.05
CA GLY A 34 -8.13 0.68 -5.04
C GLY A 34 -8.05 -0.80 -4.63
N ASN A 35 -8.57 -1.72 -5.44
CA ASN A 35 -8.64 -3.13 -5.07
C ASN A 35 -7.27 -3.75 -4.75
N PHE A 36 -6.24 -3.50 -5.57
CA PHE A 36 -4.89 -4.03 -5.31
C PHE A 36 -4.29 -3.44 -4.02
N LEU A 37 -4.45 -2.13 -3.81
CA LEU A 37 -3.97 -1.45 -2.61
C LEU A 37 -4.67 -1.99 -1.36
N THR A 38 -5.99 -2.14 -1.41
CA THR A 38 -6.82 -2.62 -0.30
C THR A 38 -6.47 -4.07 0.06
N GLU A 39 -6.40 -4.98 -0.91
CA GLU A 39 -6.05 -6.39 -0.66
C GLU A 39 -4.61 -6.55 -0.15
N THR A 40 -3.69 -5.73 -0.65
CA THR A 40 -2.31 -5.73 -0.15
C THR A 40 -2.25 -5.24 1.29
N TYR A 41 -2.96 -4.16 1.61
CA TYR A 41 -3.08 -3.67 2.98
C TYR A 41 -3.66 -4.74 3.93
N LEU A 42 -4.79 -5.35 3.56
CA LEU A 42 -5.41 -6.43 4.35
C LEU A 42 -4.44 -7.59 4.58
N SER A 43 -3.71 -7.99 3.54
CA SER A 43 -2.72 -9.07 3.62
C SER A 43 -1.58 -8.74 4.59
N LEU A 44 -1.02 -7.52 4.51
CA LEU A 44 0.04 -7.07 5.44
C LEU A 44 -0.47 -6.98 6.87
N ARG A 45 -1.68 -6.47 7.07
CA ARG A 45 -2.31 -6.36 8.40
C ARG A 45 -2.60 -7.73 9.02
N ARG A 46 -3.02 -8.72 8.22
CA ARG A 46 -3.18 -10.10 8.69
C ARG A 46 -1.85 -10.69 9.14
N LEU A 47 -0.77 -10.51 8.37
CA LEU A 47 0.57 -10.92 8.78
C LEU A 47 1.02 -10.22 10.07
N GLU A 48 0.77 -8.93 10.21
CA GLU A 48 1.05 -8.19 11.42
C GLU A 48 0.23 -8.69 12.61
N ASN A 49 -1.06 -9.00 12.41
CA ASN A 49 -1.92 -9.57 13.43
C ASN A 49 -1.42 -10.96 13.92
N GLU A 50 -0.83 -11.77 13.04
CA GLU A 50 -0.14 -13.00 13.47
C GLU A 50 1.06 -12.71 14.37
N VAL A 51 1.87 -11.70 14.03
CA VAL A 51 2.99 -11.26 14.87
C VAL A 51 2.50 -10.79 16.24
N ILE A 52 1.43 -9.99 16.26
CA ILE A 52 0.81 -9.49 17.51
C ILE A 52 0.30 -10.66 18.34
N ARG A 53 -0.40 -11.62 17.74
CA ARG A 53 -0.92 -12.83 18.41
C ARG A 53 0.21 -13.65 19.03
N GLU A 54 1.32 -13.85 18.32
CA GLU A 54 2.50 -14.56 18.82
C GLU A 54 3.16 -13.86 20.02
N ARG A 55 3.08 -12.52 20.07
CA ARG A 55 3.59 -11.72 21.19
C ARG A 55 2.66 -11.77 22.40
N VAL A 56 1.34 -11.62 22.19
CA VAL A 56 0.33 -11.60 23.26
C VAL A 56 0.11 -12.99 23.85
N GLY A 57 0.23 -14.05 23.05
CA GLY A 57 0.04 -15.46 23.49
C GLY A 57 0.98 -15.93 24.60
N GLY A 58 1.85 -15.06 25.09
CA GLY A 58 2.78 -15.33 26.19
C GLY A 58 2.51 -14.59 27.50
N GLN A 59 1.77 -13.50 27.53
CA GLN A 59 1.45 -12.76 28.77
C GLN A 59 0.34 -11.71 28.52
N ILE A 60 -0.71 -11.74 29.33
CA ILE A 60 -1.58 -10.58 29.58
C ILE A 60 -0.72 -9.60 30.40
N THR A 61 -0.09 -8.64 29.75
CA THR A 61 0.56 -7.53 30.44
C THR A 61 -0.53 -6.55 30.83
N LEU A 62 -0.94 -6.58 32.09
CA LEU A 62 -1.67 -5.49 32.76
C LEU A 62 -0.68 -4.31 32.88
N GLY A 63 -0.69 -3.43 31.88
CA GLY A 63 0.16 -2.25 31.83
C GLY A 63 -0.04 -1.55 30.48
N GLU A 64 0.33 -0.30 30.36
CA GLU A 64 0.11 0.58 29.20
C GLU A 64 0.18 -0.15 27.86
N VAL A 65 -0.99 -0.35 27.25
CA VAL A 65 -1.09 -0.97 25.92
C VAL A 65 -0.69 0.10 24.90
N HIS A 66 0.59 0.16 24.58
CA HIS A 66 1.02 0.91 23.41
C HIS A 66 0.38 0.32 22.16
N ASN A 67 0.00 1.16 21.21
CA ASN A 67 -0.56 0.70 19.95
C ASN A 67 0.37 -0.35 19.30
N PRO A 68 -0.06 -1.61 19.19
CA PRO A 68 0.78 -2.66 18.63
C PRO A 68 0.87 -2.63 17.12
N ILE A 69 0.07 -1.77 16.46
CA ILE A 69 -0.08 -1.67 15.02
C ILE A 69 1.00 -0.74 14.46
N LYS A 70 1.76 -1.22 13.49
CA LYS A 70 2.78 -0.44 12.76
C LYS A 70 2.45 -0.28 11.27
N VAL A 71 1.73 -1.24 10.67
CA VAL A 71 1.29 -1.18 9.28
C VAL A 71 0.13 -0.20 9.15
N SER A 72 0.25 0.76 8.25
CA SER A 72 -0.71 1.85 8.04
C SER A 72 -1.12 1.97 6.58
N ILE A 73 -2.34 2.45 6.32
CA ILE A 73 -2.79 2.82 4.96
C ILE A 73 -1.94 3.92 4.33
N GLN A 74 -1.15 4.67 5.10
CA GLN A 74 -0.21 5.68 4.59
C GLN A 74 0.94 5.10 3.75
N GLN A 75 1.16 3.78 3.80
CA GLN A 75 2.17 3.07 2.99
C GLN A 75 1.70 2.84 1.54
N PHE A 76 0.42 3.12 1.25
CA PHE A 76 -0.25 2.78 0.00
C PHE A 76 -0.56 4.05 -0.79
N TYR A 77 0.05 4.16 -1.96
CA TYR A 77 -0.08 5.28 -2.88
C TYR A 77 -0.81 4.82 -4.14
N GLY A 78 -1.66 5.68 -4.68
CA GLY A 78 -2.37 5.41 -5.92
C GLY A 78 -2.47 6.64 -6.80
N ILE A 79 -2.50 6.41 -8.12
CA ILE A 79 -2.85 7.43 -9.10
C ILE A 79 -4.07 6.91 -9.86
N GLU A 80 -5.08 7.76 -10.00
CA GLU A 80 -6.29 7.43 -10.74
C GLU A 80 -6.83 8.68 -11.46
N ILE A 81 -7.22 8.52 -12.71
CA ILE A 81 -7.68 9.64 -13.54
C ILE A 81 -9.16 10.01 -13.27
N ASN A 82 -9.92 9.09 -12.71
CA ASN A 82 -11.34 9.28 -12.44
C ASN A 82 -11.55 9.72 -10.98
N ASP A 83 -12.06 10.92 -10.76
CA ASP A 83 -12.30 11.53 -9.44
C ASP A 83 -13.23 10.69 -8.54
N PHE A 84 -14.27 10.09 -9.14
CA PHE A 84 -15.17 9.20 -8.42
C PHE A 84 -14.44 7.94 -7.94
N ALA A 85 -13.62 7.32 -8.82
CA ALA A 85 -12.83 6.14 -8.44
C ALA A 85 -11.78 6.47 -7.36
N VAL A 86 -11.17 7.66 -7.38
CA VAL A 86 -10.32 8.17 -6.29
C VAL A 86 -11.07 8.16 -4.95
N THR A 87 -12.31 8.67 -4.94
CA THR A 87 -13.14 8.70 -3.73
C THR A 87 -13.47 7.30 -3.24
N VAL A 88 -13.79 6.39 -4.15
CA VAL A 88 -14.04 4.97 -3.83
C VAL A 88 -12.80 4.31 -3.24
N ALA A 89 -11.63 4.50 -3.86
CA ALA A 89 -10.37 3.92 -3.39
C ALA A 89 -10.00 4.40 -1.97
N LYS A 90 -10.14 5.70 -1.69
CA LYS A 90 -9.94 6.27 -0.36
C LYS A 90 -10.88 5.63 0.67
N THR A 91 -12.15 5.51 0.32
CA THR A 91 -13.17 4.91 1.20
C THR A 91 -12.89 3.43 1.44
N ALA A 92 -12.50 2.68 0.40
CA ALA A 92 -12.16 1.26 0.52
C ALA A 92 -10.99 1.02 1.48
N LEU A 93 -9.93 1.84 1.41
CA LEU A 93 -8.79 1.75 2.33
C LEU A 93 -9.20 2.08 3.78
N TRP A 94 -10.06 3.09 4.01
CA TRP A 94 -10.57 3.38 5.35
C TRP A 94 -11.45 2.26 5.92
N ILE A 95 -12.28 1.64 5.09
CA ILE A 95 -13.07 0.46 5.50
C ILE A 95 -12.14 -0.69 5.87
N ALA A 96 -11.13 -0.96 5.05
CA ALA A 96 -10.14 -1.99 5.33
C ALA A 96 -9.37 -1.73 6.63
N GLU A 97 -8.97 -0.47 6.89
CA GLU A 97 -8.33 -0.07 8.15
C GLU A 97 -9.24 -0.34 9.35
N SER A 98 -10.52 0.03 9.27
CA SER A 98 -11.50 -0.22 10.32
C SER A 98 -11.71 -1.72 10.56
N GLN A 99 -11.81 -2.53 9.51
CA GLN A 99 -11.95 -3.99 9.63
C GLN A 99 -10.74 -4.61 10.34
N MET A 100 -9.53 -4.22 9.93
CA MET A 100 -8.30 -4.76 10.53
C MET A 100 -8.08 -4.27 11.96
N LEU A 101 -8.57 -3.08 12.30
CA LEU A 101 -8.57 -2.59 13.68
C LEU A 101 -9.45 -3.48 14.57
N GLU A 102 -10.66 -3.80 14.14
CA GLU A 102 -11.55 -4.73 14.87
C GLU A 102 -10.93 -6.13 15.02
N GLU A 103 -10.26 -6.65 13.98
CA GLU A 103 -9.54 -7.91 14.11
C GLU A 103 -8.43 -7.84 15.17
N THR A 104 -7.69 -6.72 15.23
CA THR A 104 -6.62 -6.52 16.22
C THR A 104 -7.19 -6.41 17.65
N LYS A 105 -8.32 -5.75 17.85
CA LYS A 105 -9.02 -5.66 19.15
C LYS A 105 -9.40 -7.03 19.70
N ASN A 106 -9.78 -7.96 18.83
CA ASN A 106 -10.07 -9.34 19.22
C ASN A 106 -8.82 -10.13 19.64
N ILE A 107 -7.62 -9.67 19.30
CA ILE A 107 -6.34 -10.29 19.68
C ILE A 107 -5.80 -9.68 20.98
N VAL A 108 -5.92 -8.35 21.14
CA VAL A 108 -5.31 -7.59 22.24
C VAL A 108 -6.41 -7.09 23.17
N TYR A 109 -6.57 -7.76 24.30
CA TYR A 109 -7.56 -7.38 25.31
C TYR A 109 -7.19 -6.00 25.93
N GLY A 110 -8.14 -5.08 25.96
CA GLY A 110 -7.93 -3.73 26.52
C GLY A 110 -7.25 -2.74 25.57
N PHE A 111 -7.12 -3.07 24.30
CA PHE A 111 -6.69 -2.13 23.28
C PHE A 111 -7.73 -0.99 23.15
N ASN A 112 -7.31 0.22 23.48
CA ASN A 112 -8.22 1.37 23.63
C ASN A 112 -8.51 2.04 22.29
N ASP A 113 -9.76 2.46 22.11
CA ASP A 113 -10.38 2.91 20.86
C ASP A 113 -10.04 4.33 20.41
N ASP A 114 -9.11 5.02 21.08
CA ASP A 114 -8.75 6.40 20.73
C ASP A 114 -8.12 6.59 19.32
N PHE A 115 -7.90 5.49 18.62
CA PHE A 115 -7.47 5.47 17.22
C PHE A 115 -8.68 5.42 16.27
N LEU A 116 -9.28 6.57 16.01
CA LEU A 116 -10.27 6.69 14.93
C LEU A 116 -9.53 6.67 13.57
N PRO A 117 -9.81 5.67 12.69
CA PRO A 117 -9.16 5.55 11.38
C PRO A 117 -9.33 6.77 10.48
N LEU A 118 -10.39 7.54 10.68
CA LEU A 118 -10.73 8.75 9.91
C LEU A 118 -9.70 9.90 9.97
N LYS A 119 -8.66 9.78 10.80
CA LYS A 119 -7.56 10.76 10.87
C LYS A 119 -6.40 10.43 9.91
N THR A 120 -6.41 9.27 9.30
CA THR A 120 -5.32 8.82 8.45
C THR A 120 -5.50 9.35 7.02
N TYR A 121 -4.54 10.10 6.53
CA TYR A 121 -4.53 10.55 5.13
C TYR A 121 -4.28 9.35 4.20
N VAL A 122 -5.09 9.26 3.15
CA VAL A 122 -4.92 8.25 2.09
C VAL A 122 -4.25 8.89 0.89
N ASN A 123 -3.13 8.32 0.46
CA ASN A 123 -2.28 8.86 -0.59
C ASN A 123 -2.77 8.44 -1.99
N ILE A 124 -4.02 8.76 -2.31
CA ILE A 124 -4.57 8.55 -3.66
C ILE A 124 -4.68 9.91 -4.34
N THR A 125 -3.94 10.05 -5.44
CA THR A 125 -3.82 11.28 -6.24
C THR A 125 -4.69 11.15 -7.48
N GLU A 126 -5.52 12.17 -7.73
CA GLU A 126 -6.27 12.28 -8.99
C GLU A 126 -5.33 12.77 -10.09
N GLY A 127 -5.33 12.08 -11.22
CA GLY A 127 -4.61 12.53 -12.42
C GLY A 127 -4.21 11.41 -13.35
N ASN A 128 -3.60 11.81 -14.48
CA ASN A 128 -3.10 10.87 -15.47
C ASN A 128 -1.67 10.45 -15.11
N ALA A 129 -1.47 9.18 -14.80
CA ALA A 129 -0.18 8.61 -14.40
C ALA A 129 0.93 8.79 -15.45
N LEU A 130 0.58 8.98 -16.74
CA LEU A 130 1.54 9.24 -17.81
C LEU A 130 1.98 10.71 -17.89
N ARG A 131 1.36 11.60 -17.08
CA ARG A 131 1.63 13.05 -17.08
C ARG A 131 2.11 13.57 -15.73
N ILE A 132 1.84 12.85 -14.65
CA ILE A 132 2.25 13.22 -13.30
C ILE A 132 3.68 12.73 -13.06
N ASP A 133 4.50 13.55 -12.42
CA ASP A 133 5.76 13.08 -11.85
C ASP A 133 5.47 12.19 -10.64
N TRP A 134 5.82 10.92 -10.72
CA TRP A 134 5.59 9.96 -9.65
C TRP A 134 6.39 10.28 -8.38
N ASN A 135 7.49 11.02 -8.50
CA ASN A 135 8.25 11.49 -7.33
C ASN A 135 7.48 12.53 -6.49
N GLU A 136 6.51 13.24 -7.09
CA GLU A 136 5.60 14.12 -6.33
C GLU A 136 4.54 13.32 -5.57
N VAL A 137 4.22 12.11 -6.02
CA VAL A 137 3.28 11.20 -5.35
C VAL A 137 3.98 10.41 -4.24
N VAL A 138 5.10 9.77 -4.57
CA VAL A 138 5.95 9.05 -3.63
C VAL A 138 7.41 9.13 -4.09
N PRO A 139 8.33 9.63 -3.24
CA PRO A 139 9.76 9.67 -3.57
C PRO A 139 10.29 8.28 -3.87
N VAL A 140 11.10 8.16 -4.94
CA VAL A 140 11.63 6.88 -5.41
C VAL A 140 12.43 6.14 -4.34
N GLU A 141 13.12 6.86 -3.46
CA GLU A 141 13.92 6.30 -2.37
C GLU A 141 13.04 5.61 -1.30
N ARG A 142 11.77 5.97 -1.21
CA ARG A 142 10.80 5.39 -0.29
C ARG A 142 9.98 4.26 -0.91
N LEU A 143 9.93 4.19 -2.25
CA LEU A 143 9.09 3.26 -2.98
C LEU A 143 9.68 1.85 -2.94
N SER A 144 8.91 0.88 -2.42
CA SER A 144 9.33 -0.52 -2.37
C SER A 144 8.80 -1.33 -3.55
N TYR A 145 7.55 -1.11 -3.93
CA TYR A 145 6.87 -1.88 -4.98
C TYR A 145 5.93 -1.01 -5.81
N ILE A 146 5.96 -1.26 -7.13
CA ILE A 146 4.93 -0.80 -8.06
C ILE A 146 4.07 -2.03 -8.40
N MET A 147 2.77 -1.88 -8.29
CA MET A 147 1.81 -2.95 -8.57
C MET A 147 0.56 -2.38 -9.21
N GLY A 148 -0.19 -3.18 -9.95
CA GLY A 148 -1.44 -2.75 -10.54
C GLY A 148 -1.83 -3.57 -11.76
N ASN A 149 -3.01 -3.30 -12.28
CA ASN A 149 -3.50 -3.86 -13.51
C ASN A 149 -4.07 -2.73 -14.38
N PRO A 150 -3.19 -1.96 -15.07
CA PRO A 150 -3.62 -0.83 -15.87
C PRO A 150 -4.54 -1.28 -17.03
N PRO A 151 -5.49 -0.44 -17.46
CA PRO A 151 -6.43 -0.79 -18.50
C PRO A 151 -5.70 -1.01 -19.83
N PHE A 152 -6.06 -2.08 -20.53
CA PHE A 152 -5.52 -2.42 -21.84
C PHE A 152 -6.39 -1.82 -22.94
N VAL A 153 -5.91 -0.76 -23.58
CA VAL A 153 -6.56 -0.18 -24.76
C VAL A 153 -5.67 -0.46 -25.98
N GLY A 154 -6.16 -1.31 -26.90
CA GLY A 154 -5.45 -1.58 -28.14
C GLY A 154 -5.19 -0.30 -28.93
N TYR A 155 -4.03 -0.18 -29.61
CA TYR A 155 -3.60 1.03 -30.31
C TYR A 155 -4.66 1.63 -31.26
N SER A 156 -5.42 0.78 -31.95
CA SER A 156 -6.50 1.20 -32.85
C SER A 156 -7.72 1.80 -32.13
N TYR A 157 -7.85 1.60 -30.83
CA TYR A 157 -8.93 2.14 -30.01
C TYR A 157 -8.51 3.32 -29.15
N GLN A 158 -7.22 3.67 -29.18
CA GLN A 158 -6.70 4.81 -28.44
C GLN A 158 -7.07 6.12 -29.13
N SER A 159 -7.45 7.12 -28.35
CA SER A 159 -7.60 8.50 -28.83
C SER A 159 -6.22 9.09 -29.17
N GLU A 160 -6.22 10.17 -29.98
CA GLU A 160 -4.97 10.87 -30.32
C GLU A 160 -4.25 11.40 -29.05
N SER A 161 -4.98 11.83 -28.03
CA SER A 161 -4.37 12.26 -26.78
C SER A 161 -3.72 11.11 -26.03
N GLN A 162 -4.31 9.93 -25.99
CA GLN A 162 -3.74 8.74 -25.36
C GLN A 162 -2.48 8.26 -26.09
N LYS A 163 -2.47 8.28 -27.43
CA LYS A 163 -1.28 7.97 -28.22
C LYS A 163 -0.15 8.94 -27.90
N LYS A 164 -0.45 10.24 -27.85
CA LYS A 164 0.52 11.27 -27.52
C LYS A 164 1.07 11.13 -26.10
N ASP A 165 0.26 10.74 -25.12
CA ASP A 165 0.72 10.49 -23.75
C ASP A 165 1.72 9.33 -23.71
N ILE A 166 1.46 8.25 -24.44
CA ILE A 166 2.37 7.10 -24.55
C ILE A 166 3.67 7.53 -25.26
N GLU A 167 3.56 8.26 -26.36
CA GLU A 167 4.75 8.78 -27.08
C GLU A 167 5.64 9.62 -26.18
N ASN A 168 5.07 10.51 -25.37
CA ASN A 168 5.82 11.36 -24.44
C ASN A 168 6.60 10.58 -23.38
N VAL A 169 6.11 9.41 -22.97
CA VAL A 169 6.79 8.56 -21.97
C VAL A 169 7.94 7.76 -22.59
N TYR A 170 7.83 7.40 -23.88
CA TYR A 170 8.79 6.53 -24.56
C TYR A 170 9.74 7.28 -25.51
N VAL A 171 9.93 8.58 -25.31
CA VAL A 171 10.90 9.39 -26.06
C VAL A 171 12.30 9.22 -25.49
N ASP A 172 13.28 8.95 -26.35
CA ASP A 172 14.69 8.91 -25.94
C ASP A 172 15.28 10.34 -25.79
N GLU A 173 16.53 10.40 -25.32
CA GLU A 173 17.26 11.67 -25.12
C GLU A 173 17.36 12.53 -26.39
N ASN A 174 17.16 11.94 -27.58
CA ASN A 174 17.18 12.61 -28.87
C ASN A 174 15.79 13.02 -29.38
N GLY A 175 14.75 12.81 -28.56
CA GLY A 175 13.38 13.10 -28.95
C GLY A 175 12.77 12.07 -29.92
N LYS A 176 13.41 10.90 -30.10
CA LYS A 176 12.90 9.83 -30.94
C LYS A 176 12.06 8.87 -30.11
N VAL A 177 10.80 8.68 -30.51
CA VAL A 177 9.94 7.65 -29.90
C VAL A 177 10.61 6.30 -30.11
N GLN A 178 11.03 5.67 -29.04
CA GLN A 178 11.51 4.29 -29.06
C GLN A 178 10.36 3.41 -29.54
N GLY A 179 10.65 2.56 -30.53
CA GLY A 179 9.70 1.55 -30.97
C GLY A 179 9.31 0.67 -29.80
N TYR A 180 8.34 1.14 -29.05
CA TYR A 180 7.74 0.33 -27.99
C TYR A 180 7.10 -0.86 -28.67
N ASP A 181 7.53 -2.02 -28.26
CA ASP A 181 6.78 -3.19 -28.58
C ASP A 181 5.37 -3.00 -28.02
N VAL A 182 4.39 -2.91 -28.90
CA VAL A 182 2.97 -2.69 -28.54
C VAL A 182 2.50 -3.66 -27.46
N TYR A 183 3.25 -4.76 -27.24
CA TYR A 183 3.11 -5.67 -26.13
C TYR A 183 3.52 -5.10 -24.77
N PHE A 184 4.51 -4.21 -24.66
CA PHE A 184 4.89 -3.61 -23.37
C PHE A 184 4.01 -2.41 -23.00
N ALA A 185 3.50 -1.67 -23.98
CA ALA A 185 2.46 -0.67 -23.75
C ALA A 185 1.08 -1.32 -23.47
N LYS A 186 0.99 -2.62 -23.63
CA LYS A 186 -0.20 -3.45 -23.34
C LYS A 186 -0.08 -4.24 -22.04
N ARG A 187 1.01 -4.13 -21.31
CA ARG A 187 1.20 -4.80 -20.03
C ARG A 187 1.19 -3.81 -18.87
#